data_ed9bbad23b4bd21a0c5512683d977dd4
#
_entry.id   ed9bbad23b4bd21a0c5512683d977dd4
#
_cell.length_a   1.000
_cell.length_b   1.000
_cell.length_c   1.000
_cell.angle_alpha   90.00
_cell.angle_beta   90.00
_cell.angle_gamma   90.00
#
_symmetry.space_group_name_H-M   'P 1'
#
loop_
_entity.id
_entity.type
_entity.pdbx_description
1 polymer ?
#
loop_
_entity_poly.entity_id
_entity_poly.type
_entity_poly.pdbx_seq_one_letter_code
_entity_poly.pdbx_strand_id
1 'polypeptide(L)'
;EINKKKSVNISINDIAELKSEKDYLNYKYESFEIGKTSLATYFRAKCSGNILVNNEIKKDLDNIIINLISNYNNFLKFFLESNISIIFITEIFVEEYAAISSAALKKNLVLTRFNFTAKDDSMIINKISKENYRKHHASITTKSFEYIRSNLNLNTLSEFSKSNFRDRYSSKWHLSKRNELKKKDLSNDEIYKILNIDKNKKVGIIFSHILYDLIYAYGEDIYLNYYNWLGNTLRIVDKLKNTQWLLKIHPANVWRYEINKQLKNEPEELKVIKKFCNGELKNIKIIDHKTNISPLKIMEIADLCVTVRGTSGLEMATMGKQVITA
;
A
#
# COMPACT_ATOMS: atom_id res chain seq x y z
N GLU A 1 24.65 -15.81 -15.21
CA GLU A 1 24.97 -14.59 -16.02
C GLU A 1 24.24 -14.67 -17.34
N ILE A 2 23.06 -14.03 -17.42
CA ILE A 2 22.30 -13.89 -18.66
C ILE A 2 22.97 -12.76 -19.46
N ASN A 3 23.56 -13.11 -20.59
CA ASN A 3 24.28 -12.19 -21.47
C ASN A 3 23.44 -10.95 -21.81
N LYS A 4 23.87 -9.81 -21.33
CA LYS A 4 23.33 -8.49 -21.68
C LYS A 4 23.73 -8.08 -23.08
N LYS A 5 23.17 -8.66 -24.16
CA LYS A 5 23.24 -8.02 -25.50
C LYS A 5 22.40 -8.78 -26.52
N LYS A 6 21.15 -8.36 -26.69
CA LYS A 6 20.52 -8.16 -28.01
C LYS A 6 19.50 -7.06 -27.82
N SER A 7 19.78 -5.90 -28.42
CA SER A 7 18.85 -4.77 -28.46
C SER A 7 17.53 -5.21 -29.08
N VAL A 8 16.50 -5.27 -28.26
CA VAL A 8 15.12 -5.28 -28.74
C VAL A 8 14.96 -3.93 -29.45
N ASN A 9 14.56 -3.91 -30.72
CA ASN A 9 14.11 -2.70 -31.38
C ASN A 9 12.80 -2.24 -30.71
N ILE A 10 12.94 -1.55 -29.58
CA ILE A 10 11.86 -0.84 -28.93
C ILE A 10 11.64 0.38 -29.82
N SER A 11 10.41 0.69 -30.14
CA SER A 11 10.08 1.99 -30.71
C SER A 11 10.35 3.04 -29.62
N ILE A 12 11.58 3.52 -29.56
CA ILE A 12 12.02 4.60 -28.65
C ILE A 12 11.12 5.83 -28.83
N ASN A 13 10.54 5.99 -30.01
CA ASN A 13 9.61 7.06 -30.34
C ASN A 13 8.34 7.03 -29.45
N ASP A 14 7.79 5.86 -29.13
CA ASP A 14 6.57 5.77 -28.30
C ASP A 14 6.83 6.20 -26.86
N ILE A 15 8.02 5.88 -26.31
CA ILE A 15 8.42 6.28 -24.96
C ILE A 15 8.71 7.79 -24.90
N ALA A 16 9.27 8.37 -25.99
CA ALA A 16 9.58 9.79 -26.07
C ALA A 16 8.34 10.69 -25.90
N GLU A 17 7.16 10.20 -26.30
CA GLU A 17 5.89 10.93 -26.21
C GLU A 17 5.27 10.97 -24.80
N LEU A 18 5.76 10.16 -23.84
CA LEU A 18 5.23 10.13 -22.47
C LEU A 18 5.69 11.38 -21.71
N LYS A 19 4.76 12.28 -21.36
CA LYS A 19 5.05 13.59 -20.74
C LYS A 19 4.40 13.79 -19.38
N SER A 20 3.41 12.97 -19.04
CA SER A 20 2.65 13.11 -17.79
C SER A 20 2.45 11.77 -17.09
N GLU A 21 2.13 11.80 -15.79
CA GLU A 21 1.77 10.60 -15.02
C GLU A 21 0.65 9.81 -15.72
N LYS A 22 -0.33 10.51 -16.32
CA LYS A 22 -1.44 9.90 -17.05
C LYS A 22 -0.97 9.16 -18.31
N ASP A 23 0.02 9.67 -19.02
CA ASP A 23 0.57 9.02 -20.21
C ASP A 23 1.22 7.69 -19.82
N TYR A 24 2.05 7.70 -18.76
CA TYR A 24 2.64 6.48 -18.22
C TYR A 24 1.57 5.49 -17.73
N LEU A 25 0.52 5.94 -17.04
CA LEU A 25 -0.56 5.05 -16.57
C LEU A 25 -1.24 4.28 -17.71
N ASN A 26 -1.34 4.89 -18.88
CA ASN A 26 -1.99 4.31 -20.05
C ASN A 26 -1.02 3.53 -20.94
N TYR A 27 0.29 3.64 -20.72
CA TYR A 27 1.27 3.01 -21.59
C TYR A 27 1.36 1.50 -21.32
N LYS A 28 1.24 0.73 -22.40
CA LYS A 28 1.34 -0.73 -22.39
C LYS A 28 2.34 -1.20 -23.44
N TYR A 29 3.06 -2.24 -23.08
CA TYR A 29 3.89 -2.99 -24.01
C TYR A 29 3.24 -4.36 -24.22
N GLU A 30 2.68 -4.61 -25.40
CA GLU A 30 1.76 -5.74 -25.65
C GLU A 30 0.62 -5.80 -24.61
N SER A 31 0.54 -6.88 -23.83
CA SER A 31 -0.44 -7.03 -22.75
C SER A 31 0.09 -6.60 -21.37
N PHE A 32 1.35 -6.18 -21.29
CA PHE A 32 2.00 -5.77 -20.06
C PHE A 32 1.70 -4.29 -19.77
N GLU A 33 1.07 -3.99 -18.62
CA GLU A 33 0.79 -2.63 -18.17
C GLU A 33 2.07 -1.96 -17.60
N ILE A 34 3.06 -1.83 -18.46
CA ILE A 34 4.43 -1.47 -18.12
C ILE A 34 4.54 -0.07 -17.53
N GLY A 35 3.70 0.85 -18.00
CA GLY A 35 3.71 2.22 -17.51
C GLY A 35 3.26 2.32 -16.05
N LYS A 36 2.21 1.58 -15.64
CA LYS A 36 1.81 1.48 -14.24
C LYS A 36 2.92 0.86 -13.38
N THR A 37 3.57 -0.18 -13.89
CA THR A 37 4.69 -0.83 -13.21
C THR A 37 5.87 0.11 -13.06
N SER A 38 6.20 0.90 -14.09
CA SER A 38 7.32 1.85 -14.03
C SER A 38 7.07 2.95 -12.98
N LEU A 39 5.85 3.48 -12.93
CA LEU A 39 5.46 4.45 -11.90
C LEU A 39 5.52 3.85 -10.49
N ALA A 40 4.95 2.66 -10.28
CA ALA A 40 4.98 1.99 -8.98
C ALA A 40 6.42 1.70 -8.51
N THR A 41 7.28 1.25 -9.43
CA THR A 41 8.70 1.03 -9.18
C THR A 41 9.41 2.33 -8.82
N TYR A 42 9.18 3.40 -9.58
CA TYR A 42 9.75 4.71 -9.33
C TYR A 42 9.34 5.27 -7.97
N PHE A 43 8.04 5.28 -7.68
CA PHE A 43 7.52 5.78 -6.39
C PHE A 43 8.12 5.04 -5.21
N ARG A 44 8.22 3.72 -5.31
CA ARG A 44 8.81 2.87 -4.27
C ARG A 44 10.29 3.16 -4.07
N ALA A 45 11.04 3.33 -5.17
CA ALA A 45 12.48 3.65 -5.12
C ALA A 45 12.76 5.04 -4.53
N LYS A 46 11.94 6.03 -4.89
CA LYS A 46 12.09 7.41 -4.40
C LYS A 46 11.34 7.70 -3.10
N CYS A 47 10.56 6.75 -2.58
CA CYS A 47 9.70 6.91 -1.40
C CYS A 47 8.77 8.14 -1.50
N SER A 48 8.25 8.42 -2.68
CA SER A 48 7.37 9.55 -2.95
C SER A 48 6.07 9.08 -3.60
N GLY A 49 4.94 9.56 -3.14
CA GLY A 49 3.62 9.20 -3.66
C GLY A 49 3.06 10.14 -4.72
N ASN A 50 3.87 11.11 -5.16
CA ASN A 50 3.46 12.11 -6.16
C ASN A 50 4.64 12.52 -7.03
N ILE A 51 4.39 12.72 -8.31
CA ILE A 51 5.39 13.25 -9.25
C ILE A 51 4.81 14.39 -10.08
N LEU A 52 5.73 15.28 -10.49
CA LEU A 52 5.53 16.15 -11.65
C LEU A 52 6.63 15.77 -12.63
N VAL A 53 6.23 15.15 -13.74
CA VAL A 53 7.19 14.65 -14.73
C VAL A 53 7.98 15.83 -15.30
N ASN A 54 9.28 15.84 -15.03
CA ASN A 54 10.27 16.72 -15.61
C ASN A 54 11.32 15.87 -16.36
N ASN A 55 12.32 16.49 -16.95
CA ASN A 55 13.32 15.78 -17.76
C ASN A 55 14.10 14.72 -16.97
N GLU A 56 14.41 14.97 -15.70
CA GLU A 56 15.14 14.02 -14.84
C GLU A 56 14.25 12.81 -14.49
N ILE A 57 13.04 13.07 -14.03
CA ILE A 57 12.06 12.03 -13.69
C ILE A 57 11.70 11.22 -14.92
N LYS A 58 11.50 11.88 -16.07
CA LYS A 58 11.27 11.21 -17.35
C LYS A 58 12.39 10.24 -17.68
N LYS A 59 13.64 10.68 -17.57
CA LYS A 59 14.81 9.83 -17.82
C LYS A 59 14.84 8.59 -16.91
N ASP A 60 14.53 8.76 -15.63
CA ASP A 60 14.46 7.64 -14.69
C ASP A 60 13.33 6.66 -15.08
N LEU A 61 12.14 7.17 -15.40
CA LEU A 61 10.99 6.36 -15.82
C LEU A 61 11.25 5.62 -17.15
N ASP A 62 11.81 6.30 -18.13
CA ASP A 62 12.15 5.71 -19.43
C ASP A 62 13.17 4.59 -19.26
N ASN A 63 14.17 4.76 -18.40
CA ASN A 63 15.15 3.71 -18.07
C ASN A 63 14.48 2.50 -17.41
N ILE A 64 13.53 2.73 -16.49
CA ILE A 64 12.78 1.66 -15.87
C ILE A 64 11.97 0.91 -16.93
N ILE A 65 11.28 1.60 -17.84
CA ILE A 65 10.51 0.99 -18.92
C ILE A 65 11.41 0.13 -19.82
N ILE A 66 12.55 0.67 -20.28
CA ILE A 66 13.50 -0.04 -21.13
C ILE A 66 13.97 -1.33 -20.45
N ASN A 67 14.33 -1.25 -19.17
CA ASN A 67 14.74 -2.42 -18.39
C ASN A 67 13.60 -3.46 -18.25
N LEU A 68 12.37 -3.00 -18.00
CA LEU A 68 11.21 -3.88 -17.88
C LEU A 68 10.88 -4.59 -19.19
N ILE A 69 10.97 -3.89 -20.34
CA ILE A 69 10.79 -4.49 -21.66
C ILE A 69 11.86 -5.54 -21.93
N SER A 70 13.13 -5.21 -21.64
CA SER A 70 14.23 -6.15 -21.81
C SER A 70 14.01 -7.42 -20.97
N ASN A 71 13.66 -7.26 -19.69
CA ASN A 71 13.41 -8.38 -18.79
C ASN A 71 12.20 -9.21 -19.26
N TYR A 72 11.10 -8.56 -19.64
CA TYR A 72 9.91 -9.25 -20.15
C TYR A 72 10.24 -10.12 -21.38
N ASN A 73 10.96 -9.58 -22.35
CA ASN A 73 11.34 -10.32 -23.55
C ASN A 73 12.33 -11.46 -23.26
N ASN A 74 13.27 -11.24 -22.32
CA ASN A 74 14.19 -12.29 -21.87
C ASN A 74 13.43 -13.43 -21.19
N PHE A 75 12.44 -13.13 -20.34
CA PHE A 75 11.60 -14.15 -19.72
C PHE A 75 10.73 -14.88 -20.75
N LEU A 76 10.17 -14.18 -21.74
CA LEU A 76 9.41 -14.83 -22.82
C LEU A 76 10.29 -15.82 -23.58
N LYS A 77 11.53 -15.45 -23.90
CA LYS A 77 12.48 -16.33 -24.55
C LYS A 77 12.85 -17.52 -23.67
N PHE A 78 13.19 -17.26 -22.41
CA PHE A 78 13.53 -18.29 -21.44
C PHE A 78 12.41 -19.34 -21.27
N PHE A 79 11.15 -18.90 -21.20
CA PHE A 79 10.00 -19.79 -21.10
C PHE A 79 9.71 -20.60 -22.37
N LEU A 80 10.17 -20.13 -23.52
CA LEU A 80 10.10 -20.91 -24.77
C LEU A 80 11.18 -22.00 -24.84
N GLU A 81 12.34 -21.75 -24.26
CA GLU A 81 13.51 -22.62 -24.31
C GLU A 81 13.57 -23.59 -23.12
N SER A 82 12.65 -23.48 -22.15
CA SER A 82 12.63 -24.27 -20.91
C SER A 82 11.33 -25.04 -20.74
N ASN A 83 11.38 -26.18 -20.03
CA ASN A 83 10.21 -26.99 -19.68
C ASN A 83 9.52 -26.52 -18.38
N ILE A 84 9.52 -25.21 -18.10
CA ILE A 84 8.87 -24.66 -16.92
C ILE A 84 7.36 -24.62 -17.15
N SER A 85 6.62 -25.18 -16.21
CA SER A 85 5.14 -25.15 -16.22
C SER A 85 4.55 -24.35 -15.05
N ILE A 86 5.31 -24.19 -13.95
CA ILE A 86 4.86 -23.51 -12.74
C ILE A 86 5.93 -22.52 -12.27
N ILE A 87 5.46 -21.35 -11.84
CA ILE A 87 6.28 -20.29 -11.26
C ILE A 87 5.73 -19.95 -9.88
N PHE A 88 6.59 -19.94 -8.87
CA PHE A 88 6.29 -19.47 -7.52
C PHE A 88 6.95 -18.09 -7.30
N ILE A 89 6.17 -17.10 -6.84
CA ILE A 89 6.63 -15.73 -6.72
C ILE A 89 5.95 -15.04 -5.52
N THR A 90 6.64 -14.10 -4.89
CA THR A 90 6.09 -13.35 -3.75
C THR A 90 5.49 -12.02 -4.16
N GLU A 91 6.07 -11.38 -5.17
CA GLU A 91 5.66 -10.06 -5.68
C GLU A 91 5.35 -10.18 -7.18
N ILE A 92 4.41 -9.38 -7.68
CA ILE A 92 3.98 -9.44 -9.09
C ILE A 92 3.82 -8.06 -9.76
N PHE A 93 4.00 -6.94 -9.02
CA PHE A 93 3.61 -5.62 -9.52
C PHE A 93 4.76 -4.66 -9.79
N VAL A 94 5.95 -4.90 -9.27
CA VAL A 94 7.08 -3.96 -9.35
C VAL A 94 8.32 -4.63 -9.88
N GLU A 95 9.20 -3.85 -10.50
CA GLU A 95 10.52 -4.28 -10.97
C GLU A 95 10.43 -5.52 -11.89
N GLU A 96 11.45 -6.36 -11.86
CA GLU A 96 11.53 -7.61 -12.64
C GLU A 96 10.42 -8.62 -12.28
N TYR A 97 9.85 -8.56 -11.08
CA TYR A 97 8.74 -9.44 -10.67
C TYR A 97 7.49 -9.20 -11.52
N ALA A 98 7.23 -7.97 -11.92
CA ALA A 98 6.13 -7.67 -12.82
C ALA A 98 6.42 -8.16 -14.24
N ALA A 99 7.66 -8.05 -14.69
CA ALA A 99 8.08 -8.53 -16.02
C ALA A 99 7.95 -10.05 -16.13
N ILE A 100 8.47 -10.82 -15.15
CA ILE A 100 8.35 -12.29 -15.15
C ILE A 100 6.89 -12.73 -15.03
N SER A 101 6.08 -12.07 -14.19
CA SER A 101 4.67 -12.39 -14.00
C SER A 101 3.87 -12.15 -15.28
N SER A 102 4.09 -11.02 -15.95
CA SER A 102 3.43 -10.69 -17.21
C SER A 102 3.83 -11.65 -18.34
N ALA A 103 5.12 -12.02 -18.42
CA ALA A 103 5.61 -13.00 -19.38
C ALA A 103 5.00 -14.40 -19.14
N ALA A 104 4.91 -14.81 -17.86
CA ALA A 104 4.29 -16.08 -17.47
C ALA A 104 2.80 -16.13 -17.88
N LEU A 105 2.04 -15.07 -17.60
CA LEU A 105 0.63 -14.97 -18.00
C LEU A 105 0.45 -14.93 -19.51
N LYS A 106 1.36 -14.30 -20.24
CA LYS A 106 1.36 -14.33 -21.73
C LYS A 106 1.58 -15.73 -22.27
N LYS A 107 2.41 -16.54 -21.60
CA LYS A 107 2.71 -17.93 -21.98
C LYS A 107 1.73 -18.95 -21.40
N ASN A 108 0.71 -18.52 -20.65
CA ASN A 108 -0.26 -19.37 -19.97
C ASN A 108 0.39 -20.36 -18.98
N LEU A 109 1.52 -20.00 -18.38
CA LEU A 109 2.14 -20.78 -17.32
C LEU A 109 1.34 -20.68 -16.03
N VAL A 110 1.44 -21.68 -15.17
CA VAL A 110 0.84 -21.62 -13.83
C VAL A 110 1.66 -20.67 -12.97
N LEU A 111 1.09 -19.50 -12.71
CA LEU A 111 1.70 -18.50 -11.83
C LEU A 111 1.06 -18.59 -10.43
N THR A 112 1.87 -18.83 -9.43
CA THR A 112 1.43 -18.97 -8.03
C THR A 112 2.13 -17.93 -7.19
N ARG A 113 1.33 -17.04 -6.58
CA ARG A 113 1.83 -16.07 -5.60
C ARG A 113 1.66 -16.61 -4.20
N PHE A 114 2.70 -16.48 -3.38
CA PHE A 114 2.64 -16.78 -1.96
C PHE A 114 3.05 -15.56 -1.15
N ASN A 115 2.29 -15.27 -0.10
CA ASN A 115 2.53 -14.16 0.79
C ASN A 115 2.36 -14.60 2.25
N PHE A 116 3.15 -14.02 3.12
CA PHE A 116 2.94 -14.17 4.56
C PHE A 116 1.68 -13.41 4.98
N THR A 117 0.96 -13.96 5.93
CA THR A 117 -0.17 -13.28 6.56
C THR A 117 0.31 -12.38 7.70
N ALA A 118 -0.61 -11.60 8.26
CA ALA A 118 -0.32 -10.87 9.49
C ALA A 118 -0.13 -11.80 10.70
N LYS A 119 -0.58 -13.05 10.62
CA LYS A 119 -0.39 -14.09 11.63
C LYS A 119 0.86 -14.87 11.33
N ASP A 120 1.71 -15.12 12.34
CA ASP A 120 2.87 -15.99 12.22
C ASP A 120 2.44 -17.43 11.87
N ASP A 121 3.34 -18.17 11.25
CA ASP A 121 3.13 -19.56 10.81
C ASP A 121 1.96 -19.76 9.82
N SER A 122 1.60 -18.71 9.12
CA SER A 122 0.52 -18.74 8.14
C SER A 122 0.96 -18.14 6.80
N MET A 123 0.48 -18.73 5.71
CA MET A 123 0.77 -18.31 4.35
C MET A 123 -0.49 -18.31 3.51
N ILE A 124 -0.62 -17.30 2.64
CA ILE A 124 -1.64 -17.25 1.61
C ILE A 124 -1.00 -17.67 0.29
N ILE A 125 -1.60 -18.64 -0.38
CA ILE A 125 -1.19 -19.12 -1.70
C ILE A 125 -2.32 -18.84 -2.68
N ASN A 126 -2.02 -18.08 -3.73
CA ASN A 126 -2.98 -17.74 -4.78
C ASN A 126 -2.48 -18.18 -6.16
N LYS A 127 -3.30 -18.93 -6.91
CA LYS A 127 -3.09 -19.09 -8.34
C LYS A 127 -3.48 -17.78 -9.02
N ILE A 128 -2.56 -17.21 -9.80
CA ILE A 128 -2.76 -15.95 -10.50
C ILE A 128 -3.21 -16.20 -11.93
N SER A 129 -4.24 -15.49 -12.36
CA SER A 129 -4.75 -15.45 -13.71
C SER A 129 -4.89 -13.98 -14.18
N LYS A 130 -5.21 -13.77 -15.45
CA LYS A 130 -5.46 -12.42 -15.99
C LYS A 130 -6.62 -11.71 -15.26
N GLU A 131 -7.64 -12.47 -14.82
CA GLU A 131 -8.85 -11.96 -14.18
C GLU A 131 -8.60 -11.55 -12.72
N ASN A 132 -7.64 -12.18 -12.02
CA ASN A 132 -7.36 -11.92 -10.61
C ASN A 132 -6.00 -11.25 -10.36
N TYR A 133 -5.23 -10.98 -11.42
CA TYR A 133 -3.88 -10.40 -11.32
C TYR A 133 -3.83 -9.15 -10.43
N ARG A 134 -4.86 -8.29 -10.52
CA ARG A 134 -4.95 -7.05 -9.74
C ARG A 134 -5.72 -7.18 -8.43
N LYS A 135 -6.11 -8.38 -8.02
CA LYS A 135 -6.74 -8.57 -6.70
C LYS A 135 -5.67 -8.64 -5.61
N HIS A 136 -5.98 -8.01 -4.49
CA HIS A 136 -5.12 -8.11 -3.31
C HIS A 136 -4.98 -9.58 -2.89
N HIS A 137 -3.80 -9.99 -2.43
CA HIS A 137 -3.52 -11.39 -2.07
C HIS A 137 -4.44 -11.93 -0.97
N ALA A 138 -4.90 -11.08 -0.07
CA ALA A 138 -5.84 -11.44 0.99
C ALA A 138 -7.33 -11.30 0.57
N SER A 139 -7.62 -10.97 -0.71
CA SER A 139 -9.01 -10.91 -1.19
C SER A 139 -9.59 -12.31 -1.29
N ILE A 140 -10.83 -12.46 -0.82
CA ILE A 140 -11.62 -13.68 -0.99
C ILE A 140 -12.68 -13.46 -2.07
N THR A 141 -13.12 -14.52 -2.73
CA THR A 141 -14.22 -14.45 -3.70
C THR A 141 -15.57 -14.28 -2.97
N THR A 142 -16.56 -13.70 -3.64
CA THR A 142 -17.93 -13.63 -3.11
C THR A 142 -18.42 -15.00 -2.68
N LYS A 143 -18.20 -16.03 -3.49
CA LYS A 143 -18.56 -17.42 -3.17
C LYS A 143 -17.88 -17.91 -1.87
N SER A 144 -16.59 -17.63 -1.69
CA SER A 144 -15.87 -17.99 -0.45
C SER A 144 -16.40 -17.21 0.75
N PHE A 145 -16.71 -15.92 0.57
CA PHE A 145 -17.31 -15.11 1.62
C PHE A 145 -18.68 -15.63 2.06
N GLU A 146 -19.55 -15.94 1.10
CA GLU A 146 -20.89 -16.50 1.37
C GLU A 146 -20.80 -17.86 2.05
N TYR A 147 -19.90 -18.74 1.60
CA TYR A 147 -19.63 -20.01 2.25
C TYR A 147 -19.19 -19.84 3.71
N ILE A 148 -18.24 -18.95 3.97
CA ILE A 148 -17.78 -18.62 5.32
C ILE A 148 -18.94 -18.11 6.17
N ARG A 149 -19.71 -17.15 5.64
CA ARG A 149 -20.84 -16.53 6.34
C ARG A 149 -21.93 -17.55 6.70
N SER A 150 -22.18 -18.52 5.81
CA SER A 150 -23.23 -19.50 5.98
C SER A 150 -22.85 -20.70 6.88
N ASN A 151 -21.54 -21.00 6.96
CA ASN A 151 -21.05 -22.22 7.61
C ASN A 151 -20.27 -21.97 8.91
N LEU A 152 -19.94 -20.72 9.22
CA LEU A 152 -19.21 -20.41 10.44
C LEU A 152 -20.14 -19.80 11.50
N ASN A 153 -19.99 -20.30 12.73
CA ASN A 153 -20.68 -19.71 13.88
C ASN A 153 -20.08 -18.32 14.19
N LEU A 154 -20.93 -17.29 14.24
CA LEU A 154 -20.51 -15.92 14.48
C LEU A 154 -19.81 -15.73 15.83
N ASN A 155 -20.21 -16.49 16.86
CA ASN A 155 -19.55 -16.45 18.17
C ASN A 155 -18.13 -16.98 18.08
N THR A 156 -17.92 -18.11 17.42
CA THR A 156 -16.58 -18.70 17.19
C THR A 156 -15.72 -17.76 16.39
N LEU A 157 -16.26 -17.10 15.35
CA LEU A 157 -15.53 -16.08 14.58
C LEU A 157 -15.16 -14.86 15.43
N SER A 158 -16.06 -14.40 16.29
CA SER A 158 -15.82 -13.27 17.19
C SER A 158 -14.69 -13.57 18.16
N GLU A 159 -14.73 -14.75 18.80
CA GLU A 159 -13.69 -15.19 19.74
C GLU A 159 -12.33 -15.36 19.04
N PHE A 160 -12.33 -16.00 17.88
CA PHE A 160 -11.12 -16.15 17.06
C PHE A 160 -10.54 -14.79 16.65
N SER A 161 -11.36 -13.86 16.21
CA SER A 161 -10.93 -12.50 15.84
C SER A 161 -10.35 -11.75 17.03
N LYS A 162 -11.01 -11.81 18.19
CA LYS A 162 -10.52 -11.18 19.43
C LYS A 162 -9.20 -11.79 19.92
N SER A 163 -9.04 -13.13 19.80
CA SER A 163 -7.80 -13.80 20.16
C SER A 163 -6.65 -13.40 19.25
N ASN A 164 -6.83 -13.43 17.93
CA ASN A 164 -5.83 -13.01 16.96
C ASN A 164 -5.46 -11.54 17.14
N PHE A 165 -6.42 -10.68 17.43
CA PHE A 165 -6.20 -9.27 17.70
C PHE A 165 -5.33 -9.08 18.95
N ARG A 166 -5.64 -9.77 20.06
CA ARG A 166 -4.81 -9.76 21.27
C ARG A 166 -3.39 -10.24 21.02
N ASP A 167 -3.23 -11.34 20.29
CA ASP A 167 -1.92 -11.91 19.98
C ASP A 167 -1.07 -10.96 19.13
N ARG A 168 -1.68 -10.26 18.19
CA ARG A 168 -1.03 -9.22 17.39
C ARG A 168 -0.44 -8.10 18.24
N TYR A 169 -1.16 -7.63 19.26
CA TYR A 169 -0.75 -6.50 20.11
C TYR A 169 -0.01 -6.93 21.38
N SER A 170 0.08 -8.22 21.66
CA SER A 170 0.87 -8.76 22.79
C SER A 170 2.34 -9.03 22.44
N SER A 171 2.81 -8.56 21.30
CA SER A 171 4.17 -8.83 20.78
C SER A 171 4.48 -10.29 20.52
N LYS A 172 3.46 -11.16 20.46
CA LYS A 172 3.63 -12.58 20.10
C LYS A 172 3.97 -12.75 18.63
N TRP A 173 3.43 -11.90 17.73
CA TRP A 173 3.71 -11.97 16.32
C TRP A 173 4.98 -11.20 15.95
N HIS A 174 5.79 -11.76 15.08
CA HIS A 174 7.05 -11.16 14.66
C HIS A 174 6.90 -9.75 14.09
N LEU A 175 5.86 -9.52 13.29
CA LEU A 175 5.59 -8.19 12.70
C LEU A 175 5.14 -7.16 13.73
N SER A 176 4.49 -7.56 14.82
CA SER A 176 4.03 -6.67 15.88
C SER A 176 5.18 -6.18 16.78
N LYS A 177 6.21 -6.99 16.97
CA LYS A 177 7.39 -6.63 17.80
C LYS A 177 8.03 -5.32 17.36
N ARG A 178 8.04 -5.00 16.05
CA ARG A 178 8.63 -3.75 15.54
C ARG A 178 7.92 -2.50 16.03
N ASN A 179 6.61 -2.58 16.24
CA ASN A 179 5.77 -1.42 16.52
C ASN A 179 5.45 -1.23 18.01
N GLU A 180 5.48 -2.30 18.80
CA GLU A 180 4.98 -2.28 20.19
C GLU A 180 6.08 -2.27 21.27
N LEU A 181 7.30 -2.74 20.97
CA LEU A 181 8.38 -2.92 21.97
C LEU A 181 8.79 -1.66 22.74
N LYS A 182 8.40 -0.46 22.28
CA LYS A 182 8.74 0.82 22.91
C LYS A 182 7.52 1.66 23.29
N LYS A 183 6.32 1.09 23.19
CA LYS A 183 5.09 1.84 23.47
C LYS A 183 4.76 1.78 24.96
N LYS A 184 4.29 2.91 25.51
CA LYS A 184 3.80 2.96 26.89
C LYS A 184 2.37 2.43 26.95
N ASP A 185 2.07 1.70 27.99
CA ASP A 185 0.68 1.36 28.34
C ASP A 185 0.04 2.57 29.02
N LEU A 186 -0.63 3.38 28.21
CA LEU A 186 -1.28 4.61 28.62
C LEU A 186 -2.78 4.36 28.78
N SER A 187 -3.36 4.95 29.83
CA SER A 187 -4.81 5.03 29.97
C SER A 187 -5.44 5.96 28.91
N ASN A 188 -6.73 5.78 28.64
CA ASN A 188 -7.43 6.66 27.70
C ASN A 188 -7.39 8.13 28.13
N ASP A 189 -7.52 8.43 29.43
CA ASP A 189 -7.46 9.81 29.94
C ASP A 189 -6.07 10.46 29.70
N GLU A 190 -4.99 9.70 29.87
CA GLU A 190 -3.65 10.19 29.53
C GLU A 190 -3.53 10.48 28.03
N ILE A 191 -4.10 9.63 27.17
CA ILE A 191 -4.08 9.84 25.73
C ILE A 191 -4.87 11.08 25.33
N TYR A 192 -6.07 11.28 25.88
CA TYR A 192 -6.86 12.48 25.65
C TYR A 192 -6.07 13.74 26.05
N LYS A 193 -5.38 13.69 27.19
CA LYS A 193 -4.53 14.79 27.67
C LYS A 193 -3.31 15.02 26.77
N ILE A 194 -2.57 13.96 26.40
CA ILE A 194 -1.39 14.05 25.54
C ILE A 194 -1.77 14.63 24.17
N LEU A 195 -2.86 14.13 23.59
CA LEU A 195 -3.35 14.60 22.29
C LEU A 195 -4.12 15.92 22.38
N ASN A 196 -4.36 16.43 23.61
CA ASN A 196 -5.14 17.62 23.87
C ASN A 196 -6.50 17.61 23.14
N ILE A 197 -7.26 16.52 23.28
CA ILE A 197 -8.59 16.32 22.69
C ILE A 197 -9.65 16.18 23.78
N ASP A 198 -10.87 16.63 23.47
CA ASP A 198 -12.01 16.60 24.38
C ASP A 198 -12.66 15.22 24.36
N LYS A 199 -12.70 14.53 25.50
CA LYS A 199 -13.27 13.20 25.65
C LYS A 199 -14.79 13.12 25.42
N ASN A 200 -15.47 14.26 25.44
CA ASN A 200 -16.90 14.33 25.23
C ASN A 200 -17.28 14.52 23.75
N LYS A 201 -16.29 14.69 22.86
CA LYS A 201 -16.51 14.83 21.43
C LYS A 201 -16.12 13.56 20.68
N LYS A 202 -16.80 13.30 19.57
CA LYS A 202 -16.42 12.22 18.66
C LYS A 202 -15.01 12.39 18.11
N VAL A 203 -14.28 11.28 18.01
CA VAL A 203 -12.90 11.24 17.53
C VAL A 203 -12.85 10.44 16.22
N GLY A 204 -12.45 11.09 15.14
CA GLY A 204 -12.15 10.43 13.87
C GLY A 204 -10.65 10.28 13.71
N ILE A 205 -10.20 9.14 13.19
CA ILE A 205 -8.79 8.92 12.87
C ILE A 205 -8.57 8.65 11.39
N ILE A 206 -7.53 9.27 10.84
CA ILE A 206 -7.03 9.03 9.50
C ILE A 206 -5.69 8.30 9.64
N PHE A 207 -5.62 7.06 9.15
CA PHE A 207 -4.36 6.36 8.98
C PHE A 207 -3.84 6.62 7.58
N SER A 208 -2.73 7.37 7.46
CA SER A 208 -2.22 7.91 6.19
C SER A 208 -1.85 6.86 5.15
N HIS A 209 -1.65 5.61 5.54
CA HIS A 209 -1.10 4.55 4.70
C HIS A 209 0.35 4.84 4.27
N ILE A 210 0.98 3.91 3.53
CA ILE A 210 2.29 4.13 2.90
C ILE A 210 2.03 4.75 1.52
N LEU A 211 2.25 6.06 1.40
CA LEU A 211 1.79 6.85 0.23
C LEU A 211 2.46 6.47 -1.10
N TYR A 212 3.52 5.68 -1.09
CA TYR A 212 4.28 5.27 -2.27
C TYR A 212 4.33 3.75 -2.50
N ASP A 213 3.71 2.94 -1.64
CA ASP A 213 3.83 1.49 -1.74
C ASP A 213 2.67 0.89 -2.54
N LEU A 214 3.03 0.13 -3.59
CA LEU A 214 2.08 -0.59 -4.45
C LEU A 214 0.95 0.28 -5.02
N ILE A 215 1.24 1.55 -5.31
CA ILE A 215 0.33 2.42 -6.06
C ILE A 215 0.08 1.78 -7.43
N TYR A 216 -1.15 1.81 -7.90
CA TYR A 216 -1.61 1.21 -9.17
C TYR A 216 -1.54 -0.32 -9.24
N ALA A 217 -1.19 -1.00 -8.15
CA ALA A 217 -1.09 -2.47 -8.13
C ALA A 217 -2.47 -3.15 -8.08
N TYR A 218 -3.35 -2.69 -7.20
CA TYR A 218 -4.61 -3.38 -6.90
C TYR A 218 -5.81 -2.59 -7.40
N GLY A 219 -6.56 -3.16 -8.35
CA GLY A 219 -7.86 -2.66 -8.78
C GLY A 219 -7.86 -1.21 -9.26
N GLU A 220 -9.04 -0.61 -9.22
CA GLU A 220 -9.24 0.81 -9.46
C GLU A 220 -9.47 1.52 -8.13
N ASP A 221 -8.87 2.69 -7.97
CA ASP A 221 -9.04 3.56 -6.82
C ASP A 221 -9.99 4.72 -7.20
N ILE A 222 -10.72 5.24 -6.22
CA ILE A 222 -11.57 6.44 -6.39
C ILE A 222 -10.71 7.66 -6.73
N TYR A 223 -9.47 7.69 -6.23
CA TYR A 223 -8.51 8.75 -6.46
C TYR A 223 -7.36 8.27 -7.33
N LEU A 224 -6.69 9.19 -8.02
CA LEU A 224 -5.57 8.89 -8.89
C LEU A 224 -4.45 8.09 -8.16
N ASN A 225 -4.16 8.46 -6.93
CA ASN A 225 -3.17 7.78 -6.08
C ASN A 225 -3.45 8.09 -4.59
N TYR A 226 -2.70 7.46 -3.68
CA TYR A 226 -2.87 7.65 -2.23
C TYR A 226 -2.55 9.06 -1.76
N TYR A 227 -1.66 9.77 -2.46
CA TYR A 227 -1.34 11.17 -2.18
C TYR A 227 -2.56 12.08 -2.42
N ASN A 228 -3.24 11.90 -3.54
CA ASN A 228 -4.48 12.61 -3.87
C ASN A 228 -5.63 12.21 -2.93
N TRP A 229 -5.74 10.93 -2.58
CA TRP A 229 -6.71 10.46 -1.60
C TRP A 229 -6.53 11.17 -0.26
N LEU A 230 -5.30 11.15 0.30
CA LEU A 230 -5.05 11.77 1.60
C LEU A 230 -5.33 13.28 1.55
N GLY A 231 -4.87 13.97 0.52
CA GLY A 231 -5.07 15.42 0.38
C GLY A 231 -6.54 15.83 0.32
N ASN A 232 -7.33 15.11 -0.46
CA ASN A 232 -8.77 15.38 -0.53
C ASN A 232 -9.49 15.02 0.77
N THR A 233 -9.12 13.89 1.40
CA THR A 233 -9.63 13.50 2.71
C THR A 233 -9.37 14.59 3.75
N LEU A 234 -8.14 15.05 3.89
CA LEU A 234 -7.77 16.11 4.85
C LEU A 234 -8.58 17.38 4.59
N ARG A 235 -8.68 17.82 3.34
CA ARG A 235 -9.43 19.03 2.96
C ARG A 235 -10.93 18.96 3.29
N ILE A 236 -11.51 17.75 3.24
CA ILE A 236 -12.92 17.51 3.60
C ILE A 236 -13.07 17.49 5.11
N VAL A 237 -12.32 16.65 5.81
CA VAL A 237 -12.51 16.42 7.24
C VAL A 237 -12.10 17.61 8.10
N ASP A 238 -11.16 18.41 7.65
CA ASP A 238 -10.73 19.64 8.37
C ASP A 238 -11.85 20.67 8.52
N LYS A 239 -12.92 20.55 7.70
CA LYS A 239 -14.12 21.39 7.78
C LYS A 239 -15.19 20.85 8.74
N LEU A 240 -15.06 19.61 9.19
CA LEU A 240 -16.06 18.91 10.02
C LEU A 240 -15.82 19.21 11.50
N LYS A 241 -16.43 20.30 12.02
CA LYS A 241 -16.20 20.80 13.39
C LYS A 241 -16.80 19.95 14.51
N ASN A 242 -17.77 19.07 14.19
CA ASN A 242 -18.45 18.23 15.20
C ASN A 242 -17.65 16.99 15.59
N THR A 243 -16.55 16.70 14.90
CA THR A 243 -15.65 15.58 15.14
C THR A 243 -14.22 16.12 15.28
N GLN A 244 -13.52 15.67 16.27
CA GLN A 244 -12.09 15.93 16.41
C GLN A 244 -11.33 14.92 15.56
N TRP A 245 -10.44 15.40 14.71
CA TRP A 245 -9.73 14.53 13.78
C TRP A 245 -8.27 14.36 14.18
N LEU A 246 -7.80 13.14 14.04
CA LEU A 246 -6.40 12.74 14.23
C LEU A 246 -5.85 12.24 12.89
N LEU A 247 -4.68 12.71 12.50
CA LEU A 247 -3.91 12.15 11.38
C LEU A 247 -2.72 11.40 11.95
N LYS A 248 -2.71 10.08 11.83
CA LYS A 248 -1.57 9.24 12.24
C LYS A 248 -0.61 9.06 11.07
N ILE A 249 0.59 9.65 11.19
CA ILE A 249 1.67 9.47 10.23
C ILE A 249 2.13 8.00 10.25
N HIS A 250 2.23 7.40 9.05
CA HIS A 250 2.71 6.02 8.94
C HIS A 250 4.24 5.97 9.12
N PRO A 251 4.77 5.13 10.03
CA PRO A 251 6.21 5.09 10.28
C PRO A 251 7.06 4.84 9.03
N ALA A 252 6.59 4.02 8.09
CA ALA A 252 7.31 3.72 6.86
C ALA A 252 7.49 4.95 5.94
N ASN A 253 6.64 5.97 6.03
CA ASN A 253 6.80 7.21 5.28
C ASN A 253 7.97 8.06 5.76
N VAL A 254 8.57 7.71 6.90
CA VAL A 254 9.65 8.46 7.52
C VAL A 254 10.91 7.62 7.70
N TRP A 255 10.82 6.40 8.23
CA TRP A 255 12.01 5.63 8.59
C TRP A 255 12.92 5.30 7.39
N ARG A 256 12.39 5.18 6.18
CA ARG A 256 13.20 5.01 4.96
C ARG A 256 14.07 6.23 4.70
N TYR A 257 13.60 7.43 4.99
CA TYR A 257 14.40 8.65 4.93
C TYR A 257 15.47 8.69 6.02
N GLU A 258 15.15 8.18 7.22
CA GLU A 258 16.09 8.12 8.33
C GLU A 258 17.22 7.10 8.10
N ILE A 259 16.92 5.95 7.45
CA ILE A 259 17.91 4.93 7.10
C ILE A 259 18.72 5.36 5.90
N ASN A 260 18.09 5.93 4.89
CA ASN A 260 18.76 6.40 3.69
C ASN A 260 19.15 7.86 3.86
N LYS A 261 20.32 8.11 4.48
CA LYS A 261 20.83 9.46 4.82
C LYS A 261 20.92 10.43 3.62
N GLN A 262 20.75 9.95 2.39
CA GLN A 262 20.70 10.76 1.17
C GLN A 262 19.36 11.47 0.98
N LEU A 263 18.30 11.02 1.65
CA LEU A 263 16.96 11.60 1.54
C LEU A 263 16.66 12.51 2.74
N LYS A 264 17.14 13.75 2.69
CA LYS A 264 16.78 14.82 3.64
C LYS A 264 15.38 15.35 3.35
N ASN A 265 14.36 14.51 3.45
CA ASN A 265 13.01 14.91 3.06
C ASN A 265 12.05 14.87 4.23
N GLU A 266 11.15 15.83 4.20
CA GLU A 266 9.98 15.94 5.04
C GLU A 266 9.05 14.73 4.82
N PRO A 267 8.32 14.24 5.84
CA PRO A 267 7.30 13.21 5.68
C PRO A 267 6.33 13.53 4.53
N GLU A 268 5.96 12.53 3.76
CA GLU A 268 5.06 12.71 2.63
C GLU A 268 3.72 13.34 3.03
N GLU A 269 3.22 13.03 4.23
CA GLU A 269 2.00 13.61 4.77
C GLU A 269 2.09 15.13 4.92
N LEU A 270 3.26 15.65 5.32
CA LEU A 270 3.46 17.10 5.45
C LEU A 270 3.48 17.79 4.08
N LYS A 271 4.03 17.13 3.05
CA LYS A 271 3.95 17.61 1.67
C LYS A 271 2.50 17.63 1.17
N VAL A 272 1.70 16.61 1.53
CA VAL A 272 0.27 16.58 1.24
C VAL A 272 -0.45 17.76 1.88
N ILE A 273 -0.20 18.04 3.17
CA ILE A 273 -0.79 19.15 3.90
C ILE A 273 -0.42 20.49 3.24
N LYS A 274 0.84 20.68 2.87
CA LYS A 274 1.29 21.89 2.16
C LYS A 274 0.54 22.08 0.85
N LYS A 275 0.41 21.03 0.05
CA LYS A 275 -0.21 21.10 -1.28
C LYS A 275 -1.72 21.28 -1.23
N PHE A 276 -2.44 20.57 -0.35
CA PHE A 276 -3.90 20.50 -0.34
C PHE A 276 -4.57 21.39 0.70
N CYS A 277 -3.85 21.76 1.77
CA CYS A 277 -4.37 22.49 2.92
C CYS A 277 -3.58 23.80 3.19
N ASN A 278 -2.80 24.28 2.22
CA ASN A 278 -1.98 25.51 2.36
C ASN A 278 -1.02 25.47 3.56
N GLY A 279 -0.58 24.29 3.98
CA GLY A 279 0.34 24.09 5.09
C GLY A 279 -0.30 24.05 6.48
N GLU A 280 -1.61 24.28 6.60
CA GLU A 280 -2.31 24.35 7.89
C GLU A 280 -3.49 23.39 7.97
N LEU A 281 -3.67 22.78 9.13
CA LEU A 281 -4.84 22.00 9.52
C LEU A 281 -5.49 22.65 10.73
N LYS A 282 -6.79 22.96 10.65
CA LYS A 282 -7.52 23.70 11.71
C LYS A 282 -8.20 22.78 12.71
N ASN A 283 -8.69 21.62 12.24
CA ASN A 283 -9.48 20.67 13.02
C ASN A 283 -8.85 19.26 13.07
N ILE A 284 -7.64 19.10 12.53
CA ILE A 284 -6.93 17.83 12.51
C ILE A 284 -5.64 17.93 13.31
N LYS A 285 -5.44 17.05 14.26
CA LYS A 285 -4.18 16.94 15.03
C LYS A 285 -3.31 15.85 14.44
N ILE A 286 -2.03 16.17 14.26
CA ILE A 286 -1.07 15.22 13.72
C ILE A 286 -0.49 14.39 14.86
N ILE A 287 -0.53 13.06 14.71
CA ILE A 287 0.17 12.12 15.57
C ILE A 287 1.44 11.68 14.85
N ASP A 288 2.57 12.14 15.36
CA ASP A 288 3.89 11.85 14.82
C ASP A 288 4.20 10.33 14.83
N HIS A 289 5.04 9.90 13.89
CA HIS A 289 5.52 8.51 13.80
C HIS A 289 6.32 8.07 15.04
N LYS A 290 6.98 9.00 15.74
CA LYS A 290 7.76 8.77 16.96
C LYS A 290 6.91 8.74 18.24
N THR A 291 5.60 8.92 18.14
CA THR A 291 4.73 8.88 19.31
C THR A 291 4.92 7.61 20.14
N ASN A 292 4.88 7.74 21.45
CA ASN A 292 4.89 6.59 22.37
C ASN A 292 3.51 5.94 22.55
N ILE A 293 2.47 6.49 21.92
CA ILE A 293 1.12 5.93 21.98
C ILE A 293 1.04 4.75 21.01
N SER A 294 0.58 3.60 21.52
CA SER A 294 0.31 2.42 20.68
C SER A 294 -0.81 2.71 19.66
N PRO A 295 -0.69 2.24 18.41
CA PRO A 295 -1.80 2.30 17.45
C PRO A 295 -3.09 1.72 18.00
N LEU A 296 -3.04 0.63 18.76
CA LEU A 296 -4.19 0.02 19.41
C LEU A 296 -4.91 1.04 20.33
N LYS A 297 -4.15 1.73 21.18
CA LYS A 297 -4.70 2.72 22.09
C LYS A 297 -5.35 3.91 21.38
N ILE A 298 -4.78 4.30 20.22
CA ILE A 298 -5.41 5.32 19.38
C ILE A 298 -6.71 4.82 18.78
N MET A 299 -6.75 3.55 18.35
CA MET A 299 -7.97 2.91 17.85
C MET A 299 -9.05 2.77 18.92
N GLU A 300 -8.68 2.48 20.18
CA GLU A 300 -9.60 2.37 21.31
C GLU A 300 -10.39 3.67 21.54
N ILE A 301 -9.72 4.83 21.50
CA ILE A 301 -10.34 6.13 21.71
C ILE A 301 -11.07 6.69 20.48
N ALA A 302 -10.81 6.17 19.30
CA ALA A 302 -11.45 6.63 18.06
C ALA A 302 -12.83 6.02 17.88
N ASP A 303 -13.79 6.81 17.39
CA ASP A 303 -15.15 6.36 17.03
C ASP A 303 -15.21 5.87 15.58
N LEU A 304 -14.42 6.47 14.70
CA LEU A 304 -14.41 6.12 13.28
C LEU A 304 -13.00 6.22 12.68
N CYS A 305 -12.78 5.45 11.62
CA CYS A 305 -11.52 5.39 10.89
C CYS A 305 -11.71 5.76 9.43
N VAL A 306 -10.76 6.50 8.88
CA VAL A 306 -10.62 6.71 7.44
C VAL A 306 -9.25 6.18 7.02
N THR A 307 -9.23 5.31 6.04
CA THR A 307 -7.98 4.76 5.46
C THR A 307 -8.22 4.35 4.01
N VAL A 308 -7.16 4.08 3.26
CA VAL A 308 -7.33 3.59 1.88
C VAL A 308 -7.28 2.06 1.82
N ARG A 309 -6.18 1.44 2.20
CA ARG A 309 -5.96 -0.03 2.11
C ARG A 309 -5.21 -0.61 3.31
N GLY A 310 -5.18 0.11 4.43
CA GLY A 310 -4.41 -0.30 5.60
C GLY A 310 -5.06 -1.40 6.42
N THR A 311 -4.26 -2.26 7.04
CA THR A 311 -4.71 -3.26 8.02
C THR A 311 -5.43 -2.61 9.22
N SER A 312 -5.11 -1.35 9.52
CA SER A 312 -5.79 -0.55 10.55
C SER A 312 -7.30 -0.44 10.32
N GLY A 313 -7.76 -0.41 9.06
CA GLY A 313 -9.19 -0.47 8.77
C GLY A 313 -9.84 -1.78 9.21
N LEU A 314 -9.19 -2.92 8.93
CA LEU A 314 -9.67 -4.24 9.39
C LEU A 314 -9.65 -4.35 10.91
N GLU A 315 -8.61 -3.82 11.55
CA GLU A 315 -8.47 -3.80 13.01
C GLU A 315 -9.59 -2.98 13.66
N MET A 316 -9.86 -1.78 13.16
CA MET A 316 -10.96 -0.94 13.64
C MET A 316 -12.32 -1.59 13.42
N ALA A 317 -12.57 -2.23 12.28
CA ALA A 317 -13.79 -2.98 12.02
C ALA A 317 -13.96 -4.16 12.98
N THR A 318 -12.88 -4.88 13.30
CA THR A 318 -12.90 -5.97 14.31
C THR A 318 -13.25 -5.47 15.71
N MET A 319 -12.93 -4.22 16.03
CA MET A 319 -13.32 -3.54 17.27
C MET A 319 -14.77 -3.02 17.25
N GLY A 320 -15.52 -3.23 16.17
CA GLY A 320 -16.88 -2.72 15.99
C GLY A 320 -16.95 -1.23 15.67
N LYS A 321 -15.83 -0.62 15.25
CA LYS A 321 -15.78 0.80 14.89
C LYS A 321 -16.19 1.01 13.44
N GLN A 322 -16.67 2.19 13.11
CA GLN A 322 -16.98 2.57 11.73
C GLN A 322 -15.70 2.77 10.94
N VAL A 323 -15.67 2.28 9.69
CA VAL A 323 -14.50 2.40 8.80
C VAL A 323 -14.96 2.89 7.43
N ILE A 324 -14.29 3.91 6.94
CA ILE A 324 -14.44 4.45 5.58
C ILE A 324 -13.15 4.12 4.82
N THR A 325 -13.30 3.48 3.67
CA THR A 325 -12.18 3.17 2.75
C THR A 325 -12.43 3.80 1.38
N ALA A 326 -11.36 4.01 0.61
CA ALA A 326 -11.42 4.53 -0.76
C ALA A 326 -10.77 3.56 -1.76
#